data_b39926d55eea64dbb93bf72c9faca430
#
_entry.id   b39926d55eea64dbb93bf72c9faca430
#
_cell.length_a   1.000
_cell.length_b   1.000
_cell.length_c   1.000
_cell.angle_alpha   90.00
_cell.angle_beta   90.00
_cell.angle_gamma   90.00
#
_symmetry.space_group_name_H-M   'P 1'
#
loop_
_entity.id
_entity.type
_entity.pdbx_description
1 polymer ?
#
loop_
_entity_poly.entity_id
_entity_poly.type
_entity_poly.pdbx_seq_one_letter_code
_entity_poly.pdbx_strand_id
1 'polypeptide(L)'
;MGLAVGSPVGLSGCGNTDSWVDAAPAPGWPAQYGDAANSGYTTTSGATKLSLRWTRSVKGSLAAGPALSSRGYLALNAQTPAGCSLMEWENDDNGRQRWCARLFQGGGFGGPLFDGFDNLYVGQPGAILSFPTTQWTRWREPVIGMPSTPRFLGNGQLLVSTHLGQVLVFDAHRGEVVGSPLDLVEGVDPTDATRGLADCAPARPGCPVAAAPAFAAASGTVVLGVWQPGAPAAGLVGLKYHPGQTPLLARDWTSDAVGAGVIASPVLSADGSTVYINGRDQRLWALHAADGKVKWSVPLTFLAQTPPTVSPQGLIVSGGGPDTRLVAFKDSGDHAEQTWRRDDVTPLSAASLAGGAVGYTVVSGPAADGAPGMSLLVFDPANGHTLNSYPLPAATGYPLGVSVGNDRRVVTTTSDGQVYGFQPA
;
A
#
# COMPACT_ATOMS: atom_id res chain seq x y z
N MET A 1 -21.22 -28.25 -70.41
CA MET A 1 -21.90 -27.50 -69.33
C MET A 1 -21.40 -28.03 -68.03
N GLY A 2 -20.39 -27.35 -67.46
CA GLY A 2 -19.78 -27.71 -66.17
C GLY A 2 -20.14 -26.64 -65.14
N LEU A 3 -20.85 -27.03 -64.11
CA LEU A 3 -21.16 -26.18 -62.95
C LEU A 3 -19.98 -26.14 -62.00
N ALA A 4 -19.36 -24.97 -61.85
CA ALA A 4 -18.39 -24.72 -60.81
C ALA A 4 -19.10 -24.46 -59.48
N VAL A 5 -18.89 -25.33 -58.49
CA VAL A 5 -19.33 -25.14 -57.13
C VAL A 5 -18.26 -24.29 -56.42
N GLY A 6 -18.62 -23.03 -56.16
CA GLY A 6 -17.79 -22.12 -55.33
C GLY A 6 -17.90 -22.52 -53.90
N SER A 7 -16.76 -22.90 -53.28
CA SER A 7 -16.63 -23.08 -51.84
C SER A 7 -16.73 -21.72 -51.13
N PRO A 8 -17.49 -21.59 -50.04
CA PRO A 8 -17.46 -20.37 -49.23
C PRO A 8 -16.10 -20.27 -48.50
N VAL A 9 -15.37 -19.21 -48.77
CA VAL A 9 -14.22 -18.81 -47.96
C VAL A 9 -14.78 -18.42 -46.59
N GLY A 10 -14.63 -19.32 -45.62
CA GLY A 10 -14.88 -19.01 -44.22
C GLY A 10 -13.96 -17.89 -43.79
N LEU A 11 -14.51 -16.73 -43.47
CA LEU A 11 -13.85 -15.73 -42.64
C LEU A 11 -13.57 -16.40 -41.31
N SER A 12 -12.36 -16.94 -41.13
CA SER A 12 -11.85 -17.28 -39.81
C SER A 12 -11.82 -15.99 -39.04
N GLY A 13 -12.72 -15.83 -38.10
CA GLY A 13 -12.72 -14.77 -37.12
C GLY A 13 -11.35 -14.67 -36.51
N CYS A 14 -10.95 -13.48 -36.15
CA CYS A 14 -9.75 -13.19 -35.38
C CYS A 14 -9.65 -14.22 -34.27
N GLY A 15 -8.70 -15.15 -34.42
CA GLY A 15 -8.43 -16.14 -33.42
C GLY A 15 -8.11 -15.39 -32.13
N ASN A 16 -8.67 -15.87 -31.05
CA ASN A 16 -8.30 -15.46 -29.70
C ASN A 16 -6.80 -15.72 -29.56
N THR A 17 -6.00 -14.72 -29.83
CA THR A 17 -4.58 -14.72 -29.48
C THR A 17 -4.48 -14.37 -27.99
N ASP A 18 -5.07 -15.20 -27.14
CA ASP A 18 -4.92 -15.13 -25.70
C ASP A 18 -3.53 -15.62 -25.30
N SER A 19 -2.51 -14.92 -25.76
CA SER A 19 -1.21 -14.96 -25.11
C SER A 19 -1.32 -14.09 -23.87
N TRP A 20 -1.89 -14.64 -22.81
CA TRP A 20 -2.00 -13.99 -21.53
C TRP A 20 -0.62 -13.82 -20.93
N VAL A 21 -0.22 -12.57 -20.71
CA VAL A 21 0.83 -12.24 -19.79
C VAL A 21 0.16 -11.98 -18.45
N ASP A 22 0.53 -12.74 -17.44
CA ASP A 22 -0.01 -12.57 -16.09
C ASP A 22 0.23 -11.15 -15.62
N ALA A 23 -0.81 -10.53 -15.04
CA ALA A 23 -0.67 -9.24 -14.42
C ALA A 23 0.29 -9.32 -13.23
N ALA A 24 1.21 -8.38 -13.18
CA ALA A 24 2.21 -8.24 -12.12
C ALA A 24 2.30 -6.77 -11.70
N PRO A 25 2.79 -6.46 -10.49
CA PRO A 25 2.87 -5.07 -10.05
C PRO A 25 3.79 -4.24 -10.95
N ALA A 26 3.45 -2.96 -11.15
CA ALA A 26 4.33 -2.02 -11.83
C ALA A 26 5.66 -1.85 -11.05
N PRO A 27 6.80 -1.63 -11.74
CA PRO A 27 8.05 -1.32 -11.08
C PRO A 27 7.99 0.04 -10.37
N GLY A 28 8.80 0.21 -9.35
CA GLY A 28 8.87 1.43 -8.55
C GLY A 28 7.95 1.40 -7.34
N TRP A 29 6.82 2.09 -7.39
CA TRP A 29 5.89 2.23 -6.26
C TRP A 29 4.44 1.98 -6.67
N PRO A 30 4.08 0.74 -7.04
CA PRO A 30 2.79 0.41 -7.62
C PRO A 30 1.59 0.60 -6.69
N ALA A 31 1.80 0.67 -5.38
CA ALA A 31 0.74 0.75 -4.37
C ALA A 31 1.22 1.45 -3.10
N GLN A 32 0.30 1.68 -2.18
CA GLN A 32 0.61 2.12 -0.82
C GLN A 32 1.66 1.19 -0.18
N TYR A 33 2.70 1.76 0.43
CA TYR A 33 3.86 1.07 1.02
C TYR A 33 4.75 0.31 0.03
N GLY A 34 4.65 0.63 -1.26
CA GLY A 34 5.52 0.11 -2.31
C GLY A 34 5.07 -1.23 -2.86
N ASP A 35 5.46 -2.31 -2.26
CA ASP A 35 5.23 -3.68 -2.73
C ASP A 35 4.12 -4.43 -1.97
N ALA A 36 3.91 -5.70 -2.35
CA ALA A 36 2.91 -6.55 -1.71
C ALA A 36 3.26 -6.91 -0.25
N ALA A 37 4.54 -6.87 0.12
CA ALA A 37 5.01 -7.12 1.49
C ALA A 37 4.86 -5.90 2.41
N ASN A 38 4.41 -4.75 1.90
CA ASN A 38 4.40 -3.45 2.58
C ASN A 38 5.80 -2.99 3.01
N SER A 39 6.85 -3.40 2.29
CA SER A 39 8.23 -3.23 2.72
C SER A 39 8.67 -1.77 2.82
N GLY A 40 7.98 -0.85 2.14
CA GLY A 40 8.42 0.55 2.02
C GLY A 40 9.73 0.67 1.23
N TYR A 41 10.09 -0.35 0.46
CA TYR A 41 11.33 -0.43 -0.29
C TYR A 41 11.07 -0.57 -1.80
N THR A 42 11.92 0.06 -2.59
CA THR A 42 12.01 -0.18 -4.04
C THR A 42 13.46 -0.43 -4.47
N THR A 43 13.65 -1.28 -5.47
CA THR A 43 14.96 -1.52 -6.08
C THR A 43 15.42 -0.33 -6.96
N THR A 44 14.52 0.58 -7.29
CA THR A 44 14.85 1.81 -8.03
C THR A 44 15.84 2.65 -7.23
N SER A 45 16.91 3.10 -7.86
CA SER A 45 17.88 3.99 -7.23
C SER A 45 17.23 5.33 -6.87
N GLY A 46 17.36 5.75 -5.61
CA GLY A 46 16.88 7.04 -5.14
C GLY A 46 17.72 8.21 -5.68
N ALA A 47 17.13 9.40 -5.72
CA ALA A 47 17.82 10.65 -5.99
C ALA A 47 18.14 11.36 -4.67
N THR A 48 19.40 11.71 -4.44
CA THR A 48 19.82 12.46 -3.24
C THR A 48 19.52 13.95 -3.34
N LYS A 49 19.48 14.48 -4.57
CA LYS A 49 19.10 15.86 -4.86
C LYS A 49 17.81 15.89 -5.65
N LEU A 50 16.86 16.68 -5.19
CA LEU A 50 15.54 16.83 -5.77
C LEU A 50 15.24 18.31 -6.01
N SER A 51 14.30 18.58 -6.92
CA SER A 51 13.64 19.88 -7.06
C SER A 51 12.13 19.68 -7.00
N LEU A 52 11.43 20.52 -6.23
CA LEU A 52 9.97 20.56 -6.25
C LEU A 52 9.51 21.05 -7.63
N ARG A 53 8.91 20.17 -8.41
CA ARG A 53 8.51 20.49 -9.78
C ARG A 53 7.11 21.09 -9.83
N TRP A 54 6.19 20.51 -9.05
CA TRP A 54 4.81 20.94 -9.05
C TRP A 54 4.13 20.65 -7.71
N THR A 55 3.11 21.42 -7.42
CA THR A 55 2.17 21.20 -6.31
C THR A 55 0.75 21.25 -6.86
N ARG A 56 -0.09 20.31 -6.46
CA ARG A 56 -1.51 20.23 -6.84
C ARG A 56 -2.36 19.91 -5.63
N SER A 57 -3.65 20.19 -5.74
CA SER A 57 -4.64 19.77 -4.75
C SER A 57 -5.73 18.94 -5.43
N VAL A 58 -6.12 17.83 -4.80
CA VAL A 58 -7.30 17.05 -5.22
C VAL A 58 -8.62 17.79 -4.89
N LYS A 59 -8.54 18.89 -4.18
CA LYS A 59 -9.72 19.66 -3.64
C LYS A 59 -10.64 18.78 -2.82
N GLY A 60 -10.07 17.97 -1.96
CA GLY A 60 -10.74 17.00 -1.11
C GLY A 60 -9.74 16.35 -0.15
N SER A 61 -10.09 15.22 0.43
CA SER A 61 -9.22 14.48 1.35
C SER A 61 -8.71 13.19 0.74
N LEU A 62 -7.55 12.74 1.25
CA LEU A 62 -6.92 11.46 0.94
C LEU A 62 -6.77 10.64 2.22
N ALA A 63 -6.91 9.31 2.12
CA ALA A 63 -6.69 8.38 3.22
C ALA A 63 -5.54 7.41 2.96
N ALA A 64 -5.05 7.32 1.72
CA ALA A 64 -3.92 6.48 1.32
C ALA A 64 -2.97 7.26 0.41
N GLY A 65 -1.70 6.89 0.44
CA GLY A 65 -0.68 7.44 -0.44
C GLY A 65 -0.90 7.06 -1.90
N PRO A 66 -0.23 7.77 -2.82
CA PRO A 66 -0.36 7.55 -4.25
C PRO A 66 0.30 6.25 -4.72
N ALA A 67 -0.27 5.66 -5.78
CA ALA A 67 0.39 4.66 -6.59
C ALA A 67 1.06 5.30 -7.80
N LEU A 68 2.21 4.79 -8.21
CA LEU A 68 2.94 5.23 -9.39
C LEU A 68 3.04 4.10 -10.41
N SER A 69 2.75 4.41 -11.67
CA SER A 69 2.83 3.46 -12.77
C SER A 69 4.23 3.40 -13.39
N SER A 70 4.46 2.40 -14.24
CA SER A 70 5.72 2.24 -14.98
C SER A 70 6.01 3.39 -15.96
N ARG A 71 4.97 4.06 -16.46
CA ARG A 71 5.05 5.15 -17.44
C ARG A 71 4.98 6.55 -16.83
N GLY A 72 5.10 6.68 -15.52
CA GLY A 72 5.07 7.99 -14.87
C GLY A 72 3.65 8.52 -14.59
N TYR A 73 2.64 7.66 -14.56
CA TYR A 73 1.32 8.04 -14.08
C TYR A 73 1.23 7.93 -12.57
N LEU A 74 0.41 8.77 -12.00
CA LEU A 74 0.12 8.88 -10.58
C LEU A 74 -1.37 8.67 -10.36
N ALA A 75 -1.75 7.69 -9.57
CA ALA A 75 -3.14 7.44 -9.21
C ALA A 75 -3.43 7.79 -7.75
N LEU A 76 -4.57 8.42 -7.53
CA LEU A 76 -5.07 8.87 -6.23
C LEU A 76 -6.53 8.44 -6.05
N ASN A 77 -6.88 7.94 -4.88
CA ASN A 77 -8.26 7.70 -4.47
C ASN A 77 -8.67 8.76 -3.43
N ALA A 78 -9.44 9.75 -3.85
CA ALA A 78 -9.78 10.93 -3.06
C ALA A 78 -11.27 10.99 -2.72
N GLN A 79 -11.60 11.60 -1.60
CA GLN A 79 -12.96 12.05 -1.30
C GLN A 79 -13.08 13.52 -1.66
N THR A 80 -13.88 13.83 -2.69
CA THR A 80 -14.06 15.20 -3.18
C THR A 80 -15.53 15.60 -3.20
N PRO A 81 -15.85 16.89 -2.95
CA PRO A 81 -17.22 17.39 -3.07
C PRO A 81 -17.79 17.28 -4.50
N ALA A 82 -16.92 17.38 -5.50
CA ALA A 82 -17.31 17.31 -6.91
C ALA A 82 -17.54 15.87 -7.40
N GLY A 83 -17.19 14.86 -6.57
CA GLY A 83 -17.36 13.44 -6.90
C GLY A 83 -16.30 12.86 -7.84
N CYS A 84 -15.29 13.62 -8.23
CA CYS A 84 -14.09 13.12 -8.92
C CYS A 84 -13.20 12.44 -7.89
N SER A 85 -13.26 11.12 -7.79
CA SER A 85 -12.65 10.35 -6.69
C SER A 85 -11.37 9.67 -7.11
N LEU A 86 -11.42 8.77 -8.09
CA LEU A 86 -10.23 8.16 -8.67
C LEU A 86 -9.67 9.09 -9.73
N MET A 87 -8.45 9.56 -9.50
CA MET A 87 -7.77 10.47 -10.39
C MET A 87 -6.49 9.83 -10.90
N GLU A 88 -6.22 10.00 -12.20
CA GLU A 88 -4.91 9.69 -12.78
C GLU A 88 -4.27 10.96 -13.32
N TRP A 89 -3.03 11.22 -12.90
CA TRP A 89 -2.26 12.39 -13.28
C TRP A 89 -0.93 11.98 -13.92
N GLU A 90 -0.39 12.85 -14.76
CA GLU A 90 0.94 12.71 -15.35
C GLU A 90 1.98 13.33 -14.42
N ASN A 91 2.78 12.49 -13.77
CA ASN A 91 3.81 12.94 -12.83
C ASN A 91 4.95 13.68 -13.55
N ASP A 92 5.22 13.36 -14.82
CA ASP A 92 6.24 13.98 -15.67
C ASP A 92 5.76 15.27 -16.35
N ASP A 93 4.45 15.47 -16.51
CA ASP A 93 3.85 16.68 -17.08
C ASP A 93 3.21 17.58 -16.00
N ASN A 94 3.99 17.98 -15.02
CA ASN A 94 3.60 18.93 -13.96
C ASN A 94 2.32 18.54 -13.19
N GLY A 95 2.04 17.27 -13.03
CA GLY A 95 0.84 16.79 -12.34
C GLY A 95 -0.44 17.10 -13.12
N ARG A 96 -0.39 17.09 -14.46
CA ARG A 96 -1.58 17.28 -15.30
C ARG A 96 -2.54 16.11 -15.11
N GLN A 97 -3.81 16.42 -14.83
CA GLN A 97 -4.84 15.40 -14.74
C GLN A 97 -5.14 14.81 -16.11
N ARG A 98 -5.00 13.50 -16.27
CA ARG A 98 -5.39 12.77 -17.47
C ARG A 98 -6.88 12.53 -17.51
N TRP A 99 -7.39 11.92 -16.44
CA TRP A 99 -8.79 11.60 -16.29
C TRP A 99 -9.18 11.48 -14.81
N CYS A 100 -10.45 11.39 -14.58
CA CYS A 100 -11.02 11.09 -13.28
C CYS A 100 -12.30 10.27 -13.43
N ALA A 101 -12.49 9.35 -12.50
CA ALA A 101 -13.70 8.56 -12.39
C ALA A 101 -14.38 8.82 -11.03
N ARG A 102 -15.71 8.82 -11.04
CA ARG A 102 -16.50 8.91 -9.82
C ARG A 102 -16.62 7.53 -9.22
N LEU A 103 -16.15 7.36 -7.99
CA LEU A 103 -16.41 6.17 -7.20
C LEU A 103 -17.52 6.46 -6.19
N PHE A 104 -18.32 5.46 -5.89
CA PHE A 104 -19.27 5.55 -4.78
C PHE A 104 -18.51 5.67 -3.46
N GLN A 105 -18.75 6.75 -2.70
CA GLN A 105 -17.98 7.06 -1.50
C GLN A 105 -16.46 6.91 -1.70
N GLY A 106 -15.91 7.56 -2.72
CA GLY A 106 -14.47 7.57 -2.98
C GLY A 106 -13.67 8.12 -1.80
N GLY A 107 -12.36 7.87 -1.80
CA GLY A 107 -11.47 8.28 -0.71
C GLY A 107 -11.49 7.35 0.50
N GLY A 108 -11.96 6.12 0.35
CA GLY A 108 -11.85 5.10 1.38
C GLY A 108 -10.40 4.82 1.77
N PHE A 109 -10.19 4.05 2.85
CA PHE A 109 -8.87 3.78 3.42
C PHE A 109 -7.91 2.99 2.50
N GLY A 110 -8.41 2.39 1.41
CA GLY A 110 -7.61 1.67 0.42
C GLY A 110 -7.07 2.58 -0.69
N GLY A 111 -5.79 2.48 -0.98
CA GLY A 111 -5.14 3.11 -2.13
C GLY A 111 -5.31 2.32 -3.43
N PRO A 112 -5.05 2.95 -4.59
CA PRO A 112 -4.99 2.26 -5.86
C PRO A 112 -3.74 1.38 -5.97
N LEU A 113 -3.78 0.41 -6.90
CA LEU A 113 -2.66 -0.45 -7.29
C LEU A 113 -2.51 -0.41 -8.82
N PHE A 114 -1.29 -0.22 -9.33
CA PHE A 114 -0.96 -0.36 -10.74
C PHE A 114 -0.34 -1.72 -11.07
N ASP A 115 -0.72 -2.30 -12.21
CA ASP A 115 0.04 -3.38 -12.82
C ASP A 115 1.10 -2.87 -13.82
N GLY A 116 1.91 -3.78 -14.34
CA GLY A 116 2.98 -3.47 -15.31
C GLY A 116 2.48 -2.98 -16.68
N PHE A 117 1.17 -3.06 -16.93
CA PHE A 117 0.49 -2.54 -18.13
C PHE A 117 -0.21 -1.21 -17.86
N ASP A 118 -0.02 -0.63 -16.66
CA ASP A 118 -0.68 0.58 -16.18
C ASP A 118 -2.20 0.45 -16.00
N ASN A 119 -2.71 -0.79 -15.82
CA ASN A 119 -4.07 -0.95 -15.35
C ASN A 119 -4.14 -0.66 -13.85
N LEU A 120 -5.24 -0.04 -13.44
CA LEU A 120 -5.53 0.31 -12.06
C LEU A 120 -6.53 -0.66 -11.44
N TYR A 121 -6.31 -0.95 -10.15
CA TYR A 121 -7.22 -1.69 -9.29
C TYR A 121 -7.49 -0.86 -8.04
N VAL A 122 -8.77 -0.66 -7.72
CA VAL A 122 -9.18 0.20 -6.59
C VAL A 122 -10.51 -0.26 -6.01
N GLY A 123 -10.64 -0.13 -4.69
CA GLY A 123 -11.86 -0.43 -3.95
C GLY A 123 -12.83 0.75 -3.87
N GLN A 124 -14.11 0.42 -3.80
CA GLN A 124 -15.17 1.26 -3.26
C GLN A 124 -16.07 0.41 -2.36
N PRO A 125 -16.91 0.99 -1.48
CA PRO A 125 -17.84 0.19 -0.67
C PRO A 125 -18.67 -0.76 -1.55
N GLY A 126 -18.60 -2.05 -1.24
CA GLY A 126 -19.31 -3.11 -1.95
C GLY A 126 -18.72 -3.54 -3.29
N ALA A 127 -17.56 -3.02 -3.72
CA ALA A 127 -16.96 -3.47 -4.97
C ALA A 127 -15.44 -3.24 -5.06
N ILE A 128 -14.77 -4.12 -5.80
CA ILE A 128 -13.44 -3.90 -6.37
C ILE A 128 -13.60 -3.61 -7.87
N LEU A 129 -12.79 -2.68 -8.40
CA LEU A 129 -12.85 -2.24 -9.80
C LEU A 129 -11.47 -2.28 -10.44
N SER A 130 -11.44 -2.53 -11.74
CA SER A 130 -10.27 -2.33 -12.57
C SER A 130 -10.53 -1.30 -13.67
N PHE A 131 -9.52 -0.49 -13.94
CA PHE A 131 -9.50 0.50 -15.02
C PHE A 131 -8.27 0.26 -15.90
N PRO A 132 -8.36 0.41 -17.23
CA PRO A 132 -7.18 0.48 -18.07
C PRO A 132 -6.56 1.88 -17.95
N THR A 133 -5.67 2.25 -18.86
CA THR A 133 -5.08 3.60 -18.92
C THR A 133 -6.10 4.72 -19.23
N THR A 134 -7.38 4.45 -19.14
CA THR A 134 -8.49 5.37 -19.37
C THR A 134 -9.51 5.30 -18.24
N GLN A 135 -10.45 6.25 -18.20
CA GLN A 135 -11.49 6.31 -17.16
C GLN A 135 -12.58 5.21 -17.25
N TRP A 136 -12.55 4.36 -18.26
CA TRP A 136 -13.59 3.34 -18.47
C TRP A 136 -13.29 2.08 -17.66
N THR A 137 -14.26 1.61 -16.89
CA THR A 137 -14.12 0.40 -16.09
C THR A 137 -13.88 -0.83 -16.99
N ARG A 138 -12.81 -1.60 -16.73
CA ARG A 138 -12.56 -2.90 -17.36
C ARG A 138 -13.53 -3.95 -16.81
N TRP A 139 -13.55 -4.04 -15.48
CA TRP A 139 -14.47 -4.91 -14.75
C TRP A 139 -14.76 -4.32 -13.36
N ARG A 140 -15.86 -4.76 -12.78
CA ARG A 140 -16.32 -4.39 -11.44
C ARG A 140 -16.96 -5.61 -10.79
N GLU A 141 -16.42 -6.02 -9.64
CA GLU A 141 -16.85 -7.21 -8.93
C GLU A 141 -17.33 -6.90 -7.54
N PRO A 142 -18.38 -7.57 -7.06
CA PRO A 142 -18.93 -7.33 -5.74
C PRO A 142 -18.01 -7.89 -4.65
N VAL A 143 -17.93 -7.17 -3.53
CA VAL A 143 -17.30 -7.61 -2.27
C VAL A 143 -18.13 -7.13 -1.10
N ILE A 144 -17.96 -7.73 0.08
CA ILE A 144 -18.68 -7.31 1.28
C ILE A 144 -17.79 -6.35 2.08
N GLY A 145 -18.13 -5.07 2.06
CA GLY A 145 -17.38 -4.01 2.73
C GLY A 145 -16.56 -3.15 1.77
N MET A 146 -15.67 -2.33 2.33
CA MET A 146 -14.74 -1.47 1.58
C MET A 146 -13.40 -2.18 1.43
N PRO A 147 -12.91 -2.43 0.22
CA PRO A 147 -11.59 -3.00 0.00
C PRO A 147 -10.47 -2.10 0.53
N SER A 148 -9.47 -2.71 1.15
CA SER A 148 -8.16 -2.10 1.39
C SER A 148 -7.37 -2.02 0.07
N THR A 149 -6.13 -1.51 0.12
CA THR A 149 -5.24 -1.54 -1.05
C THR A 149 -5.00 -3.00 -1.49
N PRO A 150 -5.33 -3.38 -2.73
CA PRO A 150 -5.14 -4.75 -3.21
C PRO A 150 -3.66 -5.13 -3.28
N ARG A 151 -3.37 -6.44 -3.32
CA ARG A 151 -2.00 -6.96 -3.47
C ARG A 151 -1.94 -8.03 -4.56
N PHE A 152 -0.89 -8.02 -5.37
CA PHE A 152 -0.64 -9.13 -6.28
C PHE A 152 -0.08 -10.33 -5.51
N LEU A 153 -0.66 -11.52 -5.77
CA LEU A 153 -0.20 -12.79 -5.21
C LEU A 153 0.77 -13.56 -6.12
N GLY A 154 0.90 -13.12 -7.38
CA GLY A 154 1.51 -13.87 -8.48
C GLY A 154 0.45 -14.54 -9.36
N ASN A 155 0.88 -15.14 -10.46
CA ASN A 155 0.00 -15.83 -11.44
C ASN A 155 -1.19 -14.98 -11.92
N GLY A 156 -1.01 -13.65 -12.03
CA GLY A 156 -2.07 -12.74 -12.43
C GLY A 156 -3.22 -12.59 -11.42
N GLN A 157 -3.01 -12.95 -10.16
CA GLN A 157 -4.05 -12.93 -9.13
C GLN A 157 -3.91 -11.76 -8.17
N LEU A 158 -5.04 -11.22 -7.75
CA LEU A 158 -5.18 -10.11 -6.79
C LEU A 158 -5.80 -10.60 -5.49
N LEU A 159 -5.13 -10.34 -4.39
CA LEU A 159 -5.69 -10.42 -3.04
C LEU A 159 -6.45 -9.14 -2.73
N VAL A 160 -7.68 -9.28 -2.29
CA VAL A 160 -8.55 -8.19 -1.84
C VAL A 160 -9.04 -8.53 -0.44
N SER A 161 -8.74 -7.69 0.54
CA SER A 161 -9.32 -7.74 1.88
C SER A 161 -10.22 -6.54 2.10
N THR A 162 -11.35 -6.72 2.77
CA THR A 162 -12.28 -5.64 3.10
C THR A 162 -12.20 -5.27 4.58
N HIS A 163 -12.60 -4.05 4.90
CA HIS A 163 -12.62 -3.57 6.29
C HIS A 163 -13.53 -4.40 7.22
N LEU A 164 -14.53 -5.10 6.66
CA LEU A 164 -15.40 -6.02 7.41
C LEU A 164 -14.79 -7.41 7.62
N GLY A 165 -13.60 -7.68 7.05
CA GLY A 165 -12.87 -8.92 7.27
C GLY A 165 -13.12 -10.00 6.22
N GLN A 166 -13.76 -9.70 5.08
CA GLN A 166 -13.80 -10.61 3.94
C GLN A 166 -12.47 -10.56 3.16
N VAL A 167 -11.97 -11.72 2.76
CA VAL A 167 -10.76 -11.86 1.92
C VAL A 167 -11.11 -12.68 0.69
N LEU A 168 -10.76 -12.17 -0.48
CA LEU A 168 -11.02 -12.80 -1.79
C LEU A 168 -9.75 -12.77 -2.65
N VAL A 169 -9.70 -13.69 -3.60
CA VAL A 169 -8.71 -13.67 -4.68
C VAL A 169 -9.45 -13.50 -6.01
N PHE A 170 -8.95 -12.62 -6.85
CA PHE A 170 -9.50 -12.35 -8.17
C PHE A 170 -8.46 -12.63 -9.26
N ASP A 171 -8.91 -13.10 -10.41
CA ASP A 171 -8.17 -12.98 -11.66
C ASP A 171 -8.07 -11.48 -12.02
N ALA A 172 -6.86 -10.95 -12.06
CA ALA A 172 -6.64 -9.52 -12.29
C ALA A 172 -7.09 -9.05 -13.67
N HIS A 173 -7.13 -9.96 -14.65
CA HIS A 173 -7.48 -9.64 -16.01
C HIS A 173 -9.00 -9.63 -16.24
N ARG A 174 -9.71 -10.63 -15.70
CA ARG A 174 -11.15 -10.83 -15.91
C ARG A 174 -12.03 -10.32 -14.79
N GLY A 175 -11.47 -10.15 -13.59
CA GLY A 175 -12.22 -9.84 -12.38
C GLY A 175 -12.91 -11.04 -11.74
N GLU A 176 -12.77 -12.23 -12.30
CA GLU A 176 -13.41 -13.44 -11.79
C GLU A 176 -12.83 -13.82 -10.41
N VAL A 177 -13.71 -14.23 -9.48
CA VAL A 177 -13.27 -14.74 -8.16
C VAL A 177 -12.61 -16.10 -8.36
N VAL A 178 -11.40 -16.24 -7.81
CA VAL A 178 -10.64 -17.49 -7.82
C VAL A 178 -10.71 -18.15 -6.45
N GLY A 179 -11.30 -19.32 -6.37
CA GLY A 179 -11.53 -20.02 -5.11
C GLY A 179 -12.73 -19.47 -4.33
N SER A 180 -12.81 -19.82 -3.06
CA SER A 180 -13.90 -19.37 -2.18
C SER A 180 -13.47 -18.16 -1.35
N PRO A 181 -14.36 -17.18 -1.09
CA PRO A 181 -14.14 -16.14 -0.12
C PRO A 181 -13.82 -16.70 1.27
N LEU A 182 -12.99 -15.99 2.01
CA LEU A 182 -12.63 -16.33 3.39
C LEU A 182 -13.01 -15.17 4.31
N ASP A 183 -13.88 -15.43 5.31
CA ASP A 183 -14.23 -14.44 6.32
C ASP A 183 -13.31 -14.57 7.52
N LEU A 184 -12.63 -13.49 7.91
CA LEU A 184 -11.69 -13.44 9.03
C LEU A 184 -12.40 -13.24 10.37
N VAL A 185 -13.60 -12.69 10.35
CA VAL A 185 -14.46 -12.46 11.51
C VAL A 185 -15.86 -13.01 11.24
N GLU A 186 -16.58 -13.37 12.30
CA GLU A 186 -17.98 -13.77 12.18
C GLU A 186 -18.89 -12.56 11.89
N GLY A 187 -20.00 -12.78 11.20
CA GLY A 187 -21.03 -11.78 10.97
C GLY A 187 -20.70 -10.73 9.91
N VAL A 188 -19.89 -11.09 8.91
CA VAL A 188 -19.73 -10.27 7.69
C VAL A 188 -21.10 -10.13 7.02
N ASP A 189 -21.63 -8.90 6.98
CA ASP A 189 -22.99 -8.61 6.52
C ASP A 189 -22.98 -7.95 5.14
N PRO A 190 -23.59 -8.60 4.11
CA PRO A 190 -23.64 -8.03 2.77
C PRO A 190 -24.60 -6.84 2.66
N THR A 191 -25.50 -6.62 3.64
CA THR A 191 -26.54 -5.58 3.54
C THR A 191 -26.03 -4.18 3.88
N ASP A 192 -24.89 -4.05 4.58
CA ASP A 192 -24.27 -2.77 4.93
C ASP A 192 -22.75 -2.77 4.67
N ALA A 193 -22.40 -2.47 3.44
CA ALA A 193 -21.00 -2.38 3.00
C ALA A 193 -20.21 -1.20 3.61
N THR A 194 -20.87 -0.30 4.34
CA THR A 194 -20.25 0.89 4.94
C THR A 194 -20.20 0.85 6.46
N ARG A 195 -20.77 -0.17 7.09
CA ARG A 195 -20.79 -0.34 8.54
C ARG A 195 -19.38 -0.27 9.13
N GLY A 196 -19.17 0.58 10.11
CA GLY A 196 -17.90 0.71 10.80
C GLY A 196 -16.77 1.38 9.99
N LEU A 197 -17.04 1.89 8.80
CA LEU A 197 -16.01 2.49 7.94
C LEU A 197 -15.35 3.72 8.59
N ALA A 198 -16.08 4.48 9.40
CA ALA A 198 -15.53 5.60 10.16
C ALA A 198 -14.54 5.18 11.26
N ASP A 199 -14.55 3.91 11.65
CA ASP A 199 -13.65 3.35 12.66
C ASP A 199 -12.32 2.87 12.06
N CYS A 200 -12.17 2.85 10.73
CA CYS A 200 -10.95 2.37 10.08
C CYS A 200 -9.77 3.31 10.31
N ALA A 201 -9.93 4.62 10.14
CA ALA A 201 -8.85 5.58 10.35
C ALA A 201 -8.31 5.58 11.80
N PRO A 202 -9.15 5.60 12.86
CA PRO A 202 -8.67 5.46 14.24
C PRO A 202 -8.33 4.01 14.63
N ALA A 203 -8.50 3.02 13.74
CA ALA A 203 -8.31 1.60 13.99
C ALA A 203 -9.07 1.13 15.24
N ARG A 204 -10.41 1.15 15.16
CA ARG A 204 -11.33 0.75 16.23
C ARG A 204 -12.07 -0.56 15.88
N PRO A 205 -12.70 -1.23 16.85
CA PRO A 205 -13.36 -2.54 16.65
C PRO A 205 -14.44 -2.58 15.57
N GLY A 206 -15.11 -1.44 15.27
CA GLY A 206 -16.10 -1.35 14.20
C GLY A 206 -15.53 -1.56 12.80
N CYS A 207 -14.20 -1.46 12.65
CA CYS A 207 -13.44 -1.78 11.43
C CYS A 207 -12.49 -2.94 11.72
N PRO A 208 -12.92 -4.20 11.58
CA PRO A 208 -12.11 -5.38 11.87
C PRO A 208 -10.77 -5.42 11.16
N VAL A 209 -10.68 -4.97 9.91
CA VAL A 209 -9.45 -4.91 9.12
C VAL A 209 -9.21 -3.47 8.68
N ALA A 210 -8.46 -2.72 9.48
CA ALA A 210 -8.22 -1.28 9.27
C ALA A 210 -6.97 -0.97 8.43
N ALA A 211 -6.22 -1.98 7.99
CA ALA A 211 -4.94 -1.79 7.32
C ALA A 211 -4.76 -2.75 6.13
N ALA A 212 -3.90 -2.38 5.19
CA ALA A 212 -3.61 -3.21 4.02
C ALA A 212 -2.89 -4.52 4.44
N PRO A 213 -3.22 -5.66 3.79
CA PRO A 213 -2.52 -6.92 4.01
C PRO A 213 -1.07 -6.84 3.50
N ALA A 214 -0.19 -7.63 4.11
CA ALA A 214 1.13 -7.92 3.57
C ALA A 214 1.13 -9.32 2.95
N PHE A 215 1.82 -9.49 1.83
CA PHE A 215 2.02 -10.78 1.18
C PHE A 215 3.48 -10.98 0.79
N ALA A 216 4.02 -12.16 1.10
CA ALA A 216 5.34 -12.58 0.67
C ALA A 216 5.24 -13.74 -0.32
N ALA A 217 5.61 -13.49 -1.57
CA ALA A 217 5.57 -14.50 -2.63
C ALA A 217 6.50 -15.69 -2.34
N ALA A 218 7.64 -15.46 -1.69
CA ALA A 218 8.63 -16.48 -1.37
C ALA A 218 8.06 -17.59 -0.46
N SER A 219 7.17 -17.22 0.48
CA SER A 219 6.57 -18.17 1.42
C SER A 219 5.08 -18.44 1.14
N GLY A 220 4.43 -17.65 0.29
CA GLY A 220 2.97 -17.71 0.10
C GLY A 220 2.19 -17.26 1.35
N THR A 221 2.80 -16.48 2.23
CA THR A 221 2.19 -16.03 3.48
C THR A 221 1.55 -14.68 3.29
N VAL A 222 0.29 -14.57 3.73
CA VAL A 222 -0.45 -13.31 3.85
C VAL A 222 -0.63 -13.00 5.33
N VAL A 223 -0.39 -11.76 5.75
CA VAL A 223 -0.59 -11.33 7.13
C VAL A 223 -1.48 -10.09 7.17
N LEU A 224 -2.45 -10.09 8.09
CA LEU A 224 -3.38 -8.98 8.31
C LEU A 224 -3.45 -8.64 9.81
N GLY A 225 -3.62 -7.35 10.10
CA GLY A 225 -4.11 -6.91 11.42
C GLY A 225 -5.62 -7.08 11.48
N VAL A 226 -6.13 -7.81 12.49
CA VAL A 226 -7.56 -8.11 12.59
C VAL A 226 -8.05 -7.89 14.01
N TRP A 227 -9.09 -7.07 14.15
CA TRP A 227 -9.79 -6.91 15.42
C TRP A 227 -10.93 -7.91 15.51
N GLN A 228 -10.73 -8.97 16.28
CA GLN A 228 -11.78 -9.98 16.48
C GLN A 228 -12.90 -9.42 17.37
N PRO A 229 -14.16 -9.77 17.13
CA PRO A 229 -15.28 -9.37 17.97
C PRO A 229 -15.04 -9.72 19.43
N GLY A 230 -15.21 -8.72 20.32
CA GLY A 230 -14.99 -8.89 21.77
C GLY A 230 -13.53 -8.90 22.22
N ALA A 231 -12.56 -8.89 21.32
CA ALA A 231 -11.15 -8.77 21.70
C ALA A 231 -10.83 -7.35 22.20
N PRO A 232 -9.92 -7.20 23.18
CA PRO A 232 -9.53 -5.90 23.71
C PRO A 232 -8.68 -5.08 22.74
N ALA A 233 -8.04 -5.74 21.76
CA ALA A 233 -7.16 -5.12 20.79
C ALA A 233 -7.10 -5.93 19.48
N ALA A 234 -6.62 -5.32 18.41
CA ALA A 234 -6.36 -6.02 17.15
C ALA A 234 -5.12 -6.90 17.26
N GLY A 235 -5.25 -8.17 16.87
CA GLY A 235 -4.15 -9.13 16.72
C GLY A 235 -3.71 -9.26 15.26
N LEU A 236 -2.89 -10.29 14.99
CA LEU A 236 -2.47 -10.68 13.66
C LEU A 236 -3.12 -12.00 13.24
N VAL A 237 -3.45 -12.11 11.96
CA VAL A 237 -3.91 -13.35 11.33
C VAL A 237 -2.98 -13.64 10.15
N GLY A 238 -2.40 -14.84 10.15
CA GLY A 238 -1.65 -15.39 9.04
C GLY A 238 -2.54 -16.29 8.19
N LEU A 239 -2.47 -16.09 6.87
CA LEU A 239 -3.11 -16.95 5.88
C LEU A 239 -2.02 -17.55 5.00
N LYS A 240 -2.31 -18.74 4.46
CA LYS A 240 -1.47 -19.41 3.48
C LYS A 240 -2.14 -19.40 2.12
N TYR A 241 -1.44 -18.92 1.12
CA TYR A 241 -1.83 -18.96 -0.28
C TYR A 241 -1.25 -20.20 -0.95
N HIS A 242 -2.12 -21.01 -1.56
CA HIS A 242 -1.79 -22.27 -2.21
C HIS A 242 -2.20 -22.21 -3.70
N PRO A 243 -1.36 -21.66 -4.59
CA PRO A 243 -1.72 -21.54 -6.00
C PRO A 243 -2.08 -22.90 -6.61
N GLY A 244 -3.22 -22.95 -7.32
CA GLY A 244 -3.70 -24.16 -7.97
C GLY A 244 -4.27 -25.24 -7.03
N GLN A 245 -4.45 -24.97 -5.74
CA GLN A 245 -4.99 -25.91 -4.76
C GLN A 245 -6.37 -25.46 -4.24
N THR A 246 -7.04 -26.35 -3.54
CA THR A 246 -8.30 -26.09 -2.84
C THR A 246 -8.15 -26.49 -1.36
N PRO A 247 -8.31 -25.57 -0.40
CA PRO A 247 -8.62 -24.15 -0.59
C PRO A 247 -7.42 -23.36 -1.11
N LEU A 248 -7.69 -22.32 -1.90
CA LEU A 248 -6.66 -21.42 -2.43
C LEU A 248 -6.03 -20.56 -1.35
N LEU A 249 -6.85 -20.08 -0.41
CA LEU A 249 -6.45 -19.40 0.82
C LEU A 249 -6.93 -20.19 2.03
N ALA A 250 -6.06 -20.40 2.98
CA ALA A 250 -6.38 -21.04 4.26
C ALA A 250 -5.88 -20.20 5.43
N ARG A 251 -6.64 -20.14 6.53
CA ARG A 251 -6.16 -19.58 7.78
C ARG A 251 -5.09 -20.53 8.33
N ASP A 252 -3.91 -19.98 8.65
CA ASP A 252 -2.76 -20.74 9.11
C ASP A 252 -2.57 -20.56 10.62
N TRP A 253 -2.55 -19.31 11.08
CA TRP A 253 -2.38 -18.97 12.48
C TRP A 253 -3.08 -17.67 12.88
N THR A 254 -3.24 -17.46 14.17
CA THR A 254 -3.63 -16.20 14.79
C THR A 254 -2.66 -15.89 15.92
N SER A 255 -2.36 -14.60 16.16
CA SER A 255 -1.47 -14.15 17.23
C SER A 255 -1.97 -12.84 17.84
N ASP A 256 -2.09 -12.84 19.16
CA ASP A 256 -2.37 -11.68 20.01
C ASP A 256 -1.14 -11.25 20.82
N ALA A 257 0.03 -11.74 20.42
CA ALA A 257 1.29 -11.52 21.14
C ALA A 257 1.78 -10.06 21.12
N VAL A 258 1.31 -9.24 20.15
CA VAL A 258 1.67 -7.83 20.08
C VAL A 258 0.99 -7.06 21.19
N GLY A 259 1.77 -6.54 22.14
CA GLY A 259 1.25 -5.86 23.32
C GLY A 259 0.39 -4.64 22.97
N ALA A 260 -0.77 -4.51 23.65
CA ALA A 260 -1.80 -3.50 23.42
C ALA A 260 -2.38 -3.46 21.99
N GLY A 261 -2.02 -4.41 21.13
CA GLY A 261 -2.51 -4.58 19.77
C GLY A 261 -1.70 -3.88 18.68
N VAL A 262 -2.02 -4.24 17.44
CA VAL A 262 -1.40 -3.67 16.26
C VAL A 262 -2.01 -2.31 15.90
N ILE A 263 -1.23 -1.42 15.28
CA ILE A 263 -1.68 -0.07 14.94
C ILE A 263 -1.63 0.23 13.44
N ALA A 264 -0.76 -0.46 12.69
CA ALA A 264 -0.52 -0.21 11.29
C ALA A 264 -0.48 -1.51 10.47
N SER A 265 -0.28 -1.41 9.18
CA SER A 265 -0.09 -2.58 8.31
C SER A 265 1.10 -3.41 8.76
N PRO A 266 0.99 -4.75 8.79
CA PRO A 266 2.14 -5.62 8.96
C PRO A 266 3.08 -5.51 7.75
N VAL A 267 4.35 -5.81 7.98
CA VAL A 267 5.40 -5.80 6.95
C VAL A 267 6.08 -7.17 6.96
N LEU A 268 6.31 -7.75 5.78
CA LEU A 268 7.03 -9.01 5.65
C LEU A 268 8.46 -8.76 5.19
N SER A 269 9.41 -9.56 5.72
CA SER A 269 10.77 -9.61 5.21
C SER A 269 10.81 -10.09 3.76
N ALA A 270 11.86 -9.77 3.03
CA ALA A 270 11.99 -10.13 1.62
C ALA A 270 11.97 -11.65 1.36
N ASP A 271 12.44 -12.44 2.31
CA ASP A 271 12.37 -13.90 2.28
C ASP A 271 11.02 -14.45 2.79
N GLY A 272 10.14 -13.59 3.29
CA GLY A 272 8.84 -13.96 3.83
C GLY A 272 8.87 -14.74 5.15
N SER A 273 10.00 -14.75 5.86
CA SER A 273 10.17 -15.52 7.10
C SER A 273 9.76 -14.75 8.35
N THR A 274 9.76 -13.43 8.31
CA THR A 274 9.52 -12.55 9.47
C THR A 274 8.44 -11.51 9.18
N VAL A 275 7.55 -11.34 10.16
CA VAL A 275 6.57 -10.24 10.21
C VAL A 275 7.08 -9.16 11.13
N TYR A 276 7.16 -7.93 10.67
CA TYR A 276 7.46 -6.75 11.49
C TYR A 276 6.22 -5.90 11.68
N ILE A 277 6.01 -5.40 12.90
CA ILE A 277 4.85 -4.57 13.23
C ILE A 277 5.16 -3.61 14.38
N ASN A 278 4.66 -2.40 14.30
CA ASN A 278 4.65 -1.47 15.42
C ASN A 278 3.41 -1.73 16.29
N GLY A 279 3.62 -1.95 17.58
CA GLY A 279 2.58 -2.16 18.57
C GLY A 279 2.13 -0.86 19.25
N ARG A 280 0.89 -0.86 19.78
CA ARG A 280 0.38 0.24 20.61
C ARG A 280 1.10 0.37 21.95
N ASP A 281 1.90 -0.62 22.33
CA ASP A 281 2.79 -0.62 23.48
C ASP A 281 4.13 0.09 23.27
N GLN A 282 4.26 0.85 22.19
CA GLN A 282 5.48 1.58 21.82
C GLN A 282 6.70 0.66 21.60
N ARG A 283 6.45 -0.50 21.00
CA ARG A 283 7.50 -1.48 20.65
C ARG A 283 7.45 -1.81 19.17
N LEU A 284 8.61 -2.08 18.60
CA LEU A 284 8.73 -2.79 17.34
C LEU A 284 8.82 -4.28 17.65
N TRP A 285 7.96 -5.05 16.99
CA TRP A 285 7.86 -6.49 17.14
C TRP A 285 8.31 -7.19 15.88
N ALA A 286 8.96 -8.34 16.03
CA ALA A 286 9.20 -9.31 14.97
C ALA A 286 8.62 -10.66 15.38
N LEU A 287 7.86 -11.26 14.48
CA LEU A 287 7.24 -12.57 14.66
C LEU A 287 7.67 -13.50 13.54
N HIS A 288 7.69 -14.80 13.79
CA HIS A 288 7.82 -15.79 12.74
C HIS A 288 6.59 -15.77 11.85
N ALA A 289 6.79 -15.59 10.54
CA ALA A 289 5.69 -15.56 9.58
C ALA A 289 5.00 -16.93 9.42
N ALA A 290 5.68 -18.01 9.81
CA ALA A 290 5.18 -19.37 9.71
C ALA A 290 4.13 -19.73 10.78
N ASP A 291 4.20 -19.14 11.96
CA ASP A 291 3.33 -19.54 13.09
C ASP A 291 2.89 -18.37 14.01
N GLY A 292 3.27 -17.12 13.66
CA GLY A 292 2.92 -15.94 14.44
C GLY A 292 3.56 -15.83 15.83
N LYS A 293 4.54 -16.69 16.16
CA LYS A 293 5.27 -16.60 17.43
C LYS A 293 6.29 -15.47 17.43
N VAL A 294 6.48 -14.87 18.58
CA VAL A 294 7.44 -13.77 18.76
C VAL A 294 8.86 -14.27 18.53
N LYS A 295 9.61 -13.60 17.68
CA LYS A 295 11.08 -13.71 17.55
C LYS A 295 11.76 -12.82 18.58
N TRP A 296 11.41 -11.53 18.53
CA TRP A 296 11.92 -10.50 19.42
C TRP A 296 11.01 -9.28 19.45
N SER A 297 11.22 -8.41 20.41
CA SER A 297 10.64 -7.06 20.40
C SER A 297 11.59 -6.07 21.07
N VAL A 298 11.60 -4.82 20.58
CA VAL A 298 12.44 -3.75 21.10
C VAL A 298 11.60 -2.51 21.43
N PRO A 299 11.90 -1.77 22.52
CA PRO A 299 11.20 -0.54 22.84
C PRO A 299 11.59 0.57 21.85
N LEU A 300 10.58 1.36 21.41
CA LEU A 300 10.78 2.56 20.60
C LEU A 300 10.83 3.82 21.44
N THR A 301 10.19 3.83 22.61
CA THR A 301 9.98 5.00 23.51
C THR A 301 9.03 6.06 22.94
N PHE A 302 8.34 5.76 21.85
CA PHE A 302 7.32 6.58 21.21
C PHE A 302 6.30 5.67 20.48
N LEU A 303 5.13 6.20 20.18
CA LEU A 303 4.10 5.49 19.46
C LEU A 303 4.26 5.71 17.94
N ALA A 304 4.85 4.76 17.23
CA ALA A 304 4.91 4.78 15.78
C ALA A 304 3.56 4.36 15.20
N GLN A 305 2.90 5.27 14.48
CA GLN A 305 1.55 5.08 13.92
C GLN A 305 1.57 4.56 12.47
N THR A 306 2.75 4.43 11.88
CA THR A 306 2.93 3.95 10.50
C THR A 306 3.63 2.59 10.50
N PRO A 307 3.56 1.82 9.41
CA PRO A 307 4.36 0.60 9.27
C PRO A 307 5.86 0.91 9.37
N PRO A 308 6.68 0.01 9.90
CA PRO A 308 8.12 0.08 9.71
C PRO A 308 8.47 -0.14 8.23
N THR A 309 9.61 0.38 7.80
CA THR A 309 10.15 0.12 6.46
C THR A 309 11.27 -0.89 6.56
N VAL A 310 11.30 -1.88 5.67
CA VAL A 310 12.23 -3.00 5.76
C VAL A 310 12.96 -3.23 4.45
N SER A 311 14.29 -3.12 4.45
CA SER A 311 15.09 -3.43 3.27
C SER A 311 15.31 -4.94 3.11
N PRO A 312 15.63 -5.43 1.89
CA PRO A 312 15.97 -6.85 1.69
C PRO A 312 17.16 -7.34 2.51
N GLN A 313 18.03 -6.41 2.97
CA GLN A 313 19.19 -6.74 3.80
C GLN A 313 18.85 -6.74 5.30
N GLY A 314 17.57 -6.57 5.68
CA GLY A 314 17.11 -6.59 7.07
C GLY A 314 17.40 -5.30 7.85
N LEU A 315 17.60 -4.16 7.16
CA LEU A 315 17.54 -2.85 7.81
C LEU A 315 16.07 -2.48 8.00
N ILE A 316 15.71 -2.13 9.23
CA ILE A 316 14.36 -1.75 9.62
C ILE A 316 14.40 -0.29 10.05
N VAL A 317 13.60 0.58 9.40
CA VAL A 317 13.46 1.99 9.79
C VAL A 317 12.06 2.18 10.36
N SER A 318 11.98 2.67 11.60
CA SER A 318 10.71 2.94 12.29
C SER A 318 10.60 4.40 12.68
N GLY A 319 9.36 4.88 12.70
CA GLY A 319 8.96 6.25 12.99
C GLY A 319 7.57 6.51 12.41
N GLY A 320 7.21 7.77 12.26
CA GLY A 320 5.95 8.19 11.65
C GLY A 320 4.81 8.37 12.64
N GLY A 321 4.42 9.62 12.79
CA GLY A 321 3.41 10.11 13.70
C GLY A 321 3.91 11.27 14.57
N PRO A 322 3.00 11.91 15.32
CA PRO A 322 3.39 13.00 16.23
C PRO A 322 4.32 12.47 17.33
N ASP A 323 5.25 13.31 17.77
CA ASP A 323 6.19 13.04 18.86
C ASP A 323 7.07 11.79 18.69
N THR A 324 7.24 11.32 17.45
CA THR A 324 8.10 10.17 17.13
C THR A 324 9.54 10.57 16.87
N ARG A 325 10.41 9.57 16.71
CA ARG A 325 11.81 9.71 16.32
C ARG A 325 12.10 8.79 15.14
N LEU A 326 13.09 9.14 14.34
CA LEU A 326 13.54 8.27 13.26
C LEU A 326 14.63 7.34 13.82
N VAL A 327 14.36 6.04 13.80
CA VAL A 327 15.28 5.03 14.35
C VAL A 327 15.44 3.87 13.40
N ALA A 328 16.64 3.32 13.32
CA ALA A 328 16.89 2.13 12.53
C ALA A 328 17.46 0.99 13.37
N PHE A 329 17.05 -0.21 12.97
CA PHE A 329 17.51 -1.46 13.55
C PHE A 329 17.99 -2.40 12.45
N LYS A 330 18.87 -3.30 12.82
CA LYS A 330 19.27 -4.47 12.04
C LYS A 330 18.64 -5.71 12.67
N ASP A 331 17.91 -6.50 11.88
CA ASP A 331 17.47 -7.83 12.32
C ASP A 331 18.68 -8.78 12.32
N SER A 332 19.04 -9.31 13.48
CA SER A 332 20.11 -10.27 13.68
C SER A 332 19.58 -11.70 13.92
N GLY A 333 18.29 -11.94 13.63
CA GLY A 333 17.62 -13.22 13.74
C GLY A 333 16.85 -13.40 15.03
N ASP A 334 17.50 -13.45 16.17
CA ASP A 334 16.90 -13.61 17.50
C ASP A 334 16.77 -12.30 18.30
N HIS A 335 17.32 -11.23 17.77
CA HIS A 335 17.23 -9.88 18.35
C HIS A 335 17.35 -8.81 17.26
N ALA A 336 17.01 -7.58 17.61
CA ALA A 336 17.27 -6.39 16.79
C ALA A 336 18.39 -5.55 17.42
N GLU A 337 19.33 -5.14 16.59
CA GLU A 337 20.41 -4.23 16.96
C GLU A 337 20.08 -2.82 16.46
N GLN A 338 20.04 -1.83 17.37
CA GLN A 338 19.85 -0.43 16.97
C GLN A 338 21.10 0.08 16.27
N THR A 339 20.99 0.42 14.99
CA THR A 339 22.12 0.92 14.19
C THR A 339 22.30 2.42 14.33
N TRP A 340 21.21 3.17 14.35
CA TRP A 340 21.21 4.61 14.56
C TRP A 340 19.85 5.12 15.05
N ARG A 341 19.85 6.34 15.61
CA ARG A 341 18.65 7.04 16.05
C ARG A 341 18.83 8.56 15.84
N ARG A 342 17.77 9.23 15.44
CA ARG A 342 17.67 10.67 15.23
C ARG A 342 16.62 11.24 16.16
N ASP A 343 17.06 11.84 17.26
CA ASP A 343 16.18 12.50 18.23
C ASP A 343 15.84 13.95 17.84
N ASP A 344 16.60 14.51 16.91
CA ASP A 344 16.42 15.85 16.33
C ASP A 344 15.42 15.88 15.17
N VAL A 345 14.87 14.74 14.76
CA VAL A 345 13.93 14.58 13.64
C VAL A 345 12.64 13.98 14.14
N THR A 346 11.51 14.58 13.80
CA THR A 346 10.17 14.04 14.04
C THR A 346 9.55 13.60 12.71
N PRO A 347 9.68 12.32 12.31
CA PRO A 347 9.06 11.81 11.11
C PRO A 347 7.54 11.76 11.30
N LEU A 348 6.79 12.27 10.34
CA LEU A 348 5.33 12.27 10.33
C LEU A 348 4.75 11.16 9.46
N SER A 349 5.54 10.63 8.51
CA SER A 349 5.16 9.50 7.65
C SER A 349 6.08 8.30 7.84
N ALA A 350 5.66 7.12 7.35
CA ALA A 350 6.58 6.02 7.13
C ALA A 350 7.75 6.48 6.25
N ALA A 351 8.92 5.91 6.49
CA ALA A 351 10.05 6.08 5.59
C ALA A 351 9.82 5.28 4.29
N SER A 352 10.52 5.68 3.22
CA SER A 352 10.60 4.94 1.97
C SER A 352 12.06 4.78 1.59
N LEU A 353 12.50 3.55 1.30
CA LEU A 353 13.88 3.26 0.93
C LEU A 353 13.99 2.98 -0.57
N ALA A 354 14.99 3.57 -1.22
CA ALA A 354 15.20 3.46 -2.67
C ALA A 354 16.63 2.98 -2.97
N GLY A 355 16.73 1.80 -3.63
CA GLY A 355 17.98 1.17 -4.02
C GLY A 355 18.93 0.88 -2.85
N GLY A 356 18.44 0.92 -1.61
CA GLY A 356 19.24 0.71 -0.41
C GLY A 356 20.20 1.85 -0.03
N ALA A 357 20.25 2.92 -0.82
CA ALA A 357 21.23 4.01 -0.65
C ALA A 357 20.59 5.35 -0.27
N VAL A 358 19.27 5.49 -0.42
CA VAL A 358 18.55 6.74 -0.13
C VAL A 358 17.25 6.42 0.60
N GLY A 359 17.00 7.15 1.68
CA GLY A 359 15.75 7.13 2.40
C GLY A 359 15.00 8.47 2.27
N TYR A 360 13.68 8.40 2.27
CA TYR A 360 12.78 9.55 2.23
C TYR A 360 11.74 9.43 3.34
N THR A 361 11.40 10.53 3.98
CA THR A 361 10.26 10.62 4.90
C THR A 361 9.80 12.07 4.99
N VAL A 362 8.54 12.30 5.30
CA VAL A 362 8.07 13.65 5.63
C VAL A 362 8.25 13.87 7.12
N VAL A 363 8.85 14.99 7.47
CA VAL A 363 9.16 15.36 8.85
C VAL A 363 8.47 16.66 9.23
N SER A 364 8.25 16.87 10.53
CA SER A 364 7.98 18.19 11.07
C SER A 364 9.21 19.08 10.87
N GLY A 365 9.03 20.23 10.30
CA GLY A 365 10.14 21.14 9.97
C GLY A 365 9.65 22.53 9.58
N PRO A 366 10.57 23.46 9.32
CA PRO A 366 10.17 24.78 8.87
C PRO A 366 9.57 24.74 7.47
N ALA A 367 8.48 25.47 7.27
CA ALA A 367 7.99 25.83 5.95
C ALA A 367 9.00 26.78 5.25
N ALA A 368 8.76 27.07 3.96
CA ALA A 368 9.65 27.90 3.15
C ALA A 368 9.84 29.34 3.72
N ASP A 369 8.88 29.83 4.48
CA ASP A 369 8.89 31.12 5.17
C ASP A 369 9.44 31.08 6.61
N GLY A 370 9.91 29.89 7.05
CA GLY A 370 10.41 29.65 8.40
C GLY A 370 9.35 29.36 9.45
N ALA A 371 8.06 29.38 9.09
CA ALA A 371 6.98 28.99 10.01
C ALA A 371 6.99 27.47 10.27
N PRO A 372 6.33 26.98 11.33
CA PRO A 372 6.13 25.53 11.52
C PRO A 372 5.41 24.93 10.32
N GLY A 373 5.91 23.79 9.82
CA GLY A 373 5.36 23.14 8.64
C GLY A 373 5.87 21.70 8.48
N MET A 374 5.94 21.25 7.24
CA MET A 374 6.45 19.93 6.89
C MET A 374 7.54 20.04 5.83
N SER A 375 8.48 19.11 5.88
CA SER A 375 9.55 18.99 4.87
C SER A 375 9.71 17.54 4.43
N LEU A 376 10.02 17.33 3.17
CA LEU A 376 10.54 16.07 2.66
C LEU A 376 12.01 15.97 3.06
N LEU A 377 12.32 15.04 3.96
CA LEU A 377 13.68 14.70 4.36
C LEU A 377 14.23 13.62 3.44
N VAL A 378 15.43 13.85 2.90
CA VAL A 378 16.25 12.84 2.21
C VAL A 378 17.40 12.47 3.12
N PHE A 379 17.57 11.19 3.43
CA PHE A 379 18.56 10.73 4.39
C PHE A 379 19.34 9.49 3.88
N ASP A 380 20.52 9.28 4.45
CA ASP A 380 21.33 8.09 4.24
C ASP A 380 20.81 6.96 5.17
N PRO A 381 20.28 5.84 4.63
CA PRO A 381 19.76 4.75 5.45
C PRO A 381 20.82 4.07 6.34
N ALA A 382 22.10 4.13 5.96
CA ALA A 382 23.16 3.46 6.68
C ALA A 382 23.46 4.10 8.04
N ASN A 383 23.24 5.41 8.18
CA ASN A 383 23.63 6.19 9.38
C ASN A 383 22.59 7.23 9.81
N GLY A 384 21.50 7.41 9.05
CA GLY A 384 20.44 8.36 9.33
C GLY A 384 20.79 9.83 9.02
N HIS A 385 21.96 10.12 8.45
CA HIS A 385 22.37 11.50 8.15
C HIS A 385 21.46 12.15 7.12
N THR A 386 21.13 13.42 7.35
CA THR A 386 20.38 14.23 6.39
C THR A 386 21.25 14.51 5.17
N LEU A 387 20.77 14.08 3.99
CA LEU A 387 21.37 14.42 2.71
C LEU A 387 20.79 15.72 2.16
N ASN A 388 19.49 15.89 2.25
CA ASN A 388 18.78 17.10 1.85
C ASN A 388 17.43 17.20 2.59
N SER A 389 16.86 18.41 2.60
CA SER A 389 15.51 18.66 3.11
C SER A 389 14.81 19.70 2.23
N TYR A 390 13.55 19.45 1.92
CA TYR A 390 12.76 20.28 1.01
C TYR A 390 11.44 20.66 1.67
N PRO A 391 11.19 21.94 1.98
CA PRO A 391 9.92 22.39 2.52
C PRO A 391 8.75 22.03 1.61
N LEU A 392 7.63 21.61 2.20
CA LEU A 392 6.36 21.38 1.51
C LEU A 392 5.49 22.63 1.64
N PRO A 393 5.33 23.43 0.56
CA PRO A 393 4.61 24.69 0.64
C PRO A 393 3.15 24.49 1.06
N ALA A 394 2.70 25.23 2.06
CA ALA A 394 1.31 25.23 2.57
C ALA A 394 0.79 23.81 2.92
N ALA A 395 1.66 22.90 3.32
CA ALA A 395 1.26 21.56 3.74
C ALA A 395 0.46 21.61 5.04
N THR A 396 -0.70 20.98 5.02
CA THR A 396 -1.62 20.82 6.15
C THR A 396 -2.05 19.36 6.27
N GLY A 397 -2.74 19.01 7.36
CA GLY A 397 -3.11 17.63 7.66
C GLY A 397 -1.90 16.80 8.09
N TYR A 398 -1.93 15.51 7.78
CA TYR A 398 -0.80 14.59 8.01
C TYR A 398 -0.35 13.93 6.70
N PRO A 399 0.95 13.64 6.54
CA PRO A 399 1.45 13.03 5.31
C PRO A 399 1.09 11.54 5.24
N LEU A 400 0.82 11.08 4.02
CA LEU A 400 0.37 9.70 3.74
C LEU A 400 1.50 8.79 3.23
N GLY A 401 2.74 9.24 3.31
CA GLY A 401 3.92 8.52 2.86
C GLY A 401 4.60 9.18 1.67
N VAL A 402 5.67 8.56 1.23
CA VAL A 402 6.48 8.99 0.10
C VAL A 402 6.55 7.85 -0.91
N SER A 403 6.20 8.13 -2.16
CA SER A 403 6.24 7.16 -3.26
C SER A 403 7.40 7.49 -4.21
N VAL A 404 8.16 6.47 -4.61
CA VAL A 404 9.35 6.62 -5.47
C VAL A 404 9.11 5.93 -6.81
N GLY A 405 8.96 6.71 -7.86
CA GLY A 405 8.72 6.21 -9.21
C GLY A 405 9.93 5.51 -9.82
N ASN A 406 9.66 4.65 -10.79
CA ASN A 406 10.67 3.97 -11.60
C ASN A 406 11.64 4.96 -12.30
N ASP A 407 11.17 6.17 -12.58
CA ASP A 407 11.91 7.30 -13.14
C ASP A 407 12.66 8.16 -12.10
N ARG A 408 12.74 7.68 -10.85
CA ARG A 408 13.36 8.35 -9.69
C ARG A 408 12.66 9.63 -9.24
N ARG A 409 11.48 9.95 -9.79
CA ARG A 409 10.63 11.00 -9.25
C ARG A 409 10.04 10.59 -7.93
N VAL A 410 9.83 11.57 -7.07
CA VAL A 410 9.32 11.35 -5.72
C VAL A 410 8.01 12.11 -5.55
N VAL A 411 7.00 11.45 -5.02
CA VAL A 411 5.70 12.08 -4.75
C VAL A 411 5.35 11.88 -3.29
N THR A 412 4.86 12.94 -2.65
CA THR A 412 4.25 12.83 -1.33
C THR A 412 2.90 13.57 -1.30
N THR A 413 2.02 13.11 -0.44
CA THR A 413 0.66 13.66 -0.30
C THR A 413 0.30 13.87 1.15
N THR A 414 -0.64 14.79 1.39
CA THR A 414 -1.23 14.98 2.72
C THR A 414 -2.69 14.56 2.74
N SER A 415 -3.21 14.28 3.93
CA SER A 415 -4.62 13.91 4.15
C SER A 415 -5.60 14.99 3.68
N ASP A 416 -5.18 16.26 3.66
CA ASP A 416 -5.97 17.39 3.15
C ASP A 416 -5.88 17.53 1.63
N GLY A 417 -5.33 16.52 0.96
CA GLY A 417 -5.33 16.41 -0.50
C GLY A 417 -4.30 17.25 -1.22
N GLN A 418 -3.25 17.73 -0.55
CA GLN A 418 -2.11 18.32 -1.22
C GLN A 418 -1.19 17.25 -1.79
N VAL A 419 -0.67 17.48 -2.98
CA VAL A 419 0.22 16.55 -3.71
C VAL A 419 1.44 17.33 -4.18
N TYR A 420 2.62 16.80 -3.86
CA TYR A 420 3.91 17.40 -4.16
C TYR A 420 4.72 16.46 -5.03
N GLY A 421 5.06 16.90 -6.24
CA GLY A 421 5.88 16.16 -7.19
C GLY A 421 7.29 16.71 -7.28
N PHE A 422 8.27 15.85 -7.00
CA PHE A 422 9.69 16.15 -7.06
C PHE A 422 10.34 15.39 -8.20
N GLN A 423 11.34 16.00 -8.83
CA GLN A 423 12.19 15.36 -9.83
C GLN A 423 13.65 15.39 -9.37
N PRO A 424 14.48 14.46 -9.84
CA PRO A 424 15.94 14.55 -9.69
C PRO A 424 16.44 15.89 -10.22
N ALA A 425 17.33 16.57 -9.44
CA ALA A 425 17.96 17.83 -9.77
C ALA A 425 19.30 17.61 -10.49
#